data_81fce5ae006dc2629b52fe8f2577e55d
#
_entry.id   81fce5ae006dc2629b52fe8f2577e55d
#
_cell.length_a   1.000
_cell.length_b   1.000
_cell.length_c   1.000
_cell.angle_alpha   90.00
_cell.angle_beta   90.00
_cell.angle_gamma   90.00
#
_symmetry.space_group_name_H-M   'P 1'
#
loop_
_entity.id
_entity.type
_entity.pdbx_description
1 polymer ?
#
loop_
_entity_poly.entity_id
_entity_poly.type
_entity_poly.pdbx_seq_one_letter_code
_entity_poly.pdbx_strand_id
1 'polypeptide(L)'
;MPLLDNTLSEHFEYQLEILPITYVIQVRRADVIMRGDKEIARSFHRHVVVPGDDISKEPDEVQKVANALWTPEIIEAYKASQKVEEDDSVSTADIVE
;
A
#
# COMPACT_ATOMS: atom_id res chain seq x y z
N MET A 1 -12.51 34.51 -10.06
CA MET A 1 -11.29 35.29 -10.10
C MET A 1 -10.27 34.61 -10.97
N PRO A 2 -9.82 35.28 -12.00
CA PRO A 2 -8.84 34.66 -12.90
C PRO A 2 -7.55 34.26 -12.21
N LEU A 3 -7.17 35.02 -11.18
CA LEU A 3 -5.92 34.75 -10.49
C LEU A 3 -5.90 33.37 -9.84
N LEU A 4 -7.07 32.92 -9.40
CA LEU A 4 -7.15 31.62 -8.74
C LEU A 4 -6.84 30.49 -9.70
N ASP A 5 -7.09 30.70 -10.98
CA ASP A 5 -6.91 29.63 -11.98
C ASP A 5 -5.44 29.29 -12.19
N ASN A 6 -4.54 30.18 -11.77
CA ASN A 6 -3.11 29.95 -11.94
C ASN A 6 -2.43 29.51 -10.65
N THR A 7 -3.19 29.32 -9.61
CA THR A 7 -2.60 28.90 -8.34
C THR A 7 -2.14 27.45 -8.45
N LEU A 8 -0.89 27.23 -8.07
CA LEU A 8 -0.35 25.87 -8.02
C LEU A 8 -0.76 25.22 -6.71
N SER A 9 -1.17 23.98 -6.81
CA SER A 9 -1.52 23.20 -5.65
C SER A 9 -1.14 21.76 -5.90
N GLU A 10 -1.05 21.01 -4.81
CA GLU A 10 -0.70 19.61 -4.88
C GLU A 10 -1.69 18.83 -4.03
N HIS A 11 -2.11 17.68 -4.55
CA HIS A 11 -2.90 16.77 -3.74
C HIS A 11 -2.49 15.35 -4.07
N PHE A 12 -2.89 14.43 -3.21
CA PHE A 12 -2.58 13.01 -3.36
C PHE A 12 -3.86 12.24 -3.63
N GLU A 13 -3.76 11.29 -4.55
CA GLU A 13 -4.85 10.35 -4.82
C GLU A 13 -4.34 8.95 -4.55
N TYR A 14 -5.15 8.15 -3.88
CA TYR A 14 -4.75 6.81 -3.50
C TYR A 14 -5.60 5.79 -4.21
N GLN A 15 -4.96 4.74 -4.67
CA GLN A 15 -5.64 3.59 -5.25
C GLN A 15 -5.14 2.36 -4.51
N LEU A 16 -6.08 1.58 -4.01
CA LEU A 16 -5.74 0.39 -3.23
C LEU A 16 -6.19 -0.83 -3.98
N GLU A 17 -5.34 -1.84 -3.98
CA GLU A 17 -5.69 -3.14 -4.53
C GLU A 17 -5.46 -4.19 -3.46
N ILE A 18 -6.50 -4.98 -3.19
CA ILE A 18 -6.44 -6.03 -2.17
C ILE A 18 -6.24 -7.34 -2.89
N LEU A 19 -5.15 -8.02 -2.57
CA LEU A 19 -4.88 -9.31 -3.19
C LEU A 19 -5.72 -10.38 -2.50
N PRO A 20 -6.31 -11.28 -3.28
CA PRO A 20 -7.12 -12.33 -2.69
C PRO A 20 -6.26 -13.30 -1.89
N ILE A 21 -6.90 -14.01 -0.97
CA ILE A 21 -6.27 -15.04 -0.15
C ILE A 21 -5.39 -14.45 0.93
N THR A 22 -4.39 -13.65 0.56
CA THR A 22 -3.45 -13.12 1.53
C THR A 22 -3.91 -11.81 2.15
N TYR A 23 -4.76 -11.06 1.46
CA TYR A 23 -5.23 -9.74 1.88
C TYR A 23 -4.10 -8.72 2.00
N VAL A 24 -3.04 -8.93 1.23
CA VAL A 24 -2.00 -7.93 1.06
C VAL A 24 -2.61 -6.74 0.33
N ILE A 25 -2.25 -5.54 0.75
CA ILE A 25 -2.78 -4.32 0.14
C ILE A 25 -1.66 -3.63 -0.64
N GLN A 26 -1.88 -3.46 -1.92
CA GLN A 26 -0.99 -2.67 -2.76
C GLN A 26 -1.51 -1.26 -2.78
N VAL A 27 -0.64 -0.31 -2.46
CA VAL A 27 -1.01 1.09 -2.35
C VAL A 27 -0.30 1.85 -3.46
N ARG A 28 -1.07 2.56 -4.26
CA ARG A 28 -0.54 3.41 -5.29
C ARG A 28 -0.95 4.83 -4.97
N ARG A 29 0.03 5.71 -4.82
CA ARG A 29 -0.23 7.12 -4.56
C ARG A 29 0.11 7.92 -5.80
N ALA A 30 -0.81 8.75 -6.24
CA ALA A 30 -0.54 9.69 -7.31
C ALA A 30 -0.34 11.06 -6.68
N ASP A 31 0.79 11.66 -6.98
CA ASP A 31 1.07 13.04 -6.56
C ASP A 31 0.68 13.92 -7.73
N VAL A 32 -0.33 14.75 -7.54
CA VAL A 32 -0.95 15.51 -8.63
C VAL A 32 -0.68 16.99 -8.39
N ILE A 33 -0.13 17.62 -9.41
CA ILE A 33 0.13 19.07 -9.38
C ILE A 33 -0.93 19.72 -10.25
N MET A 34 -1.61 20.69 -9.67
CA MET A 34 -2.68 21.41 -10.36
C MET A 34 -2.30 22.86 -10.56
N ARG A 35 -2.76 23.40 -11.65
CA ARG A 35 -2.77 24.85 -11.85
C ARG A 35 -4.22 25.26 -11.99
N GLY A 36 -4.74 25.89 -10.92
CA GLY A 36 -6.17 26.12 -10.87
C GLY A 36 -6.90 24.78 -10.84
N ASP A 37 -7.76 24.57 -11.80
CA ASP A 37 -8.48 23.29 -11.90
C ASP A 37 -7.93 22.37 -12.97
N LYS A 38 -6.73 22.66 -13.45
CA LYS A 38 -6.12 21.87 -14.52
C LYS A 38 -4.95 21.08 -13.97
N GLU A 39 -4.95 19.80 -14.24
CA GLU A 39 -3.82 18.95 -13.84
C GLU A 39 -2.67 19.19 -14.82
N ILE A 40 -1.48 19.51 -14.29
CA ILE A 40 -0.32 19.78 -15.12
C ILE A 40 0.79 18.75 -14.95
N ALA A 41 0.76 17.97 -13.88
CA ALA A 41 1.77 16.94 -13.68
C ALA A 41 1.23 15.88 -12.75
N ARG A 42 1.72 14.66 -12.91
CA ARG A 42 1.31 13.55 -12.07
C ARG A 42 2.47 12.57 -11.98
N SER A 43 2.79 12.15 -10.77
CA SER A 43 3.78 11.11 -10.56
C SER A 43 3.20 10.05 -9.65
N PHE A 44 3.78 8.85 -9.69
CA PHE A 44 3.22 7.70 -8.99
C PHE A 44 4.26 7.09 -8.07
N HIS A 45 3.78 6.63 -6.92
CA HIS A 45 4.59 5.91 -5.94
C HIS A 45 3.79 4.69 -5.49
N ARG A 46 4.46 3.57 -5.37
CA ARG A 46 3.82 2.32 -4.98
C ARG A 46 4.52 1.73 -3.78
N HIS A 47 3.74 1.15 -2.91
CA HIS A 47 4.29 0.32 -1.85
C HIS A 47 3.24 -0.71 -1.46
N VAL A 48 3.64 -1.64 -0.61
CA VAL A 48 2.80 -2.76 -0.23
C VAL A 48 2.78 -2.83 1.28
N VAL A 49 1.59 -3.10 1.84
CA VAL A 49 1.47 -3.41 3.26
C VAL A 49 0.87 -4.79 3.39
N VAL A 50 1.37 -5.54 4.37
CA VAL A 50 0.95 -6.94 4.55
C VAL A 50 0.30 -7.08 5.92
N PRO A 51 -0.55 -8.12 6.10
CA PRO A 51 -1.22 -8.30 7.38
C PRO A 51 -0.22 -8.37 8.53
N GLY A 52 -0.46 -7.57 9.54
CA GLY A 52 0.43 -7.48 10.69
C GLY A 52 1.37 -6.30 10.66
N ASP A 53 1.47 -5.60 9.54
CA ASP A 53 2.32 -4.41 9.46
C ASP A 53 1.79 -3.30 10.34
N ASP A 54 2.71 -2.44 10.76
CA ASP A 54 2.34 -1.22 11.46
C ASP A 54 1.85 -0.22 10.43
N ILE A 55 0.56 0.06 10.44
CA ILE A 55 -0.06 0.94 9.46
C ILE A 55 -0.34 2.32 10.03
N SER A 56 0.23 2.64 11.18
CA SER A 56 -0.09 3.91 11.84
C SER A 56 0.32 5.12 11.01
N LYS A 57 1.27 4.97 10.12
CA LYS A 57 1.72 6.08 9.27
C LYS A 57 1.12 6.03 7.87
N GLU A 58 0.24 5.08 7.61
CA GLU A 58 -0.42 4.99 6.32
C GLU A 58 -1.58 5.97 6.25
N PRO A 59 -2.01 6.31 5.02
CA PRO A 59 -3.20 7.15 4.88
C PRO A 59 -4.43 6.52 5.53
N ASP A 60 -5.39 7.35 5.88
CA ASP A 60 -6.60 6.89 6.54
C ASP A 60 -7.29 5.78 5.76
N GLU A 61 -7.34 5.90 4.44
CA GLU A 61 -8.00 4.89 3.63
C GLU A 61 -7.35 3.54 3.81
N VAL A 62 -6.01 3.51 3.83
CA VAL A 62 -5.29 2.26 4.01
C VAL A 62 -5.56 1.70 5.39
N GLN A 63 -5.53 2.55 6.41
CA GLN A 63 -5.78 2.10 7.77
C GLN A 63 -7.18 1.50 7.91
N LYS A 64 -8.17 2.15 7.33
CA LYS A 64 -9.55 1.67 7.42
C LYS A 64 -9.71 0.31 6.75
N VAL A 65 -9.14 0.17 5.57
CA VAL A 65 -9.23 -1.09 4.84
C VAL A 65 -8.50 -2.19 5.59
N ALA A 66 -7.29 -1.91 6.05
CA ALA A 66 -6.51 -2.89 6.78
C ALA A 66 -7.22 -3.33 8.05
N ASN A 67 -7.75 -2.38 8.80
CA ASN A 67 -8.44 -2.70 10.04
C ASN A 67 -9.69 -3.52 9.81
N ALA A 68 -10.36 -3.29 8.68
CA ALA A 68 -11.57 -4.06 8.35
C ALA A 68 -11.23 -5.47 7.92
N LEU A 69 -10.12 -5.66 7.21
CA LEU A 69 -9.78 -6.95 6.61
C LEU A 69 -8.85 -7.80 7.47
N TRP A 70 -7.92 -7.18 8.16
CA TRP A 70 -6.86 -7.91 8.84
C TRP A 70 -7.30 -8.29 10.25
N THR A 71 -8.13 -9.32 10.33
CA THR A 71 -8.49 -9.89 11.62
C THR A 71 -7.29 -10.64 12.18
N PRO A 72 -7.30 -10.95 13.49
CA PRO A 72 -6.21 -11.75 14.04
C PRO A 72 -5.99 -13.06 13.29
N GLU A 73 -7.06 -13.67 12.81
CA GLU A 73 -6.93 -14.91 12.05
C GLU A 73 -6.20 -14.70 10.75
N ILE A 74 -6.52 -13.61 10.06
CA ILE A 74 -5.86 -13.29 8.80
C ILE A 74 -4.38 -13.01 9.03
N ILE A 75 -4.08 -12.25 10.05
CA ILE A 75 -2.70 -11.91 10.38
C ILE A 75 -1.90 -13.17 10.70
N GLU A 76 -2.49 -14.05 11.49
CA GLU A 76 -1.81 -15.28 11.84
C GLU A 76 -1.59 -16.18 10.62
N ALA A 77 -2.60 -16.26 9.77
CA ALA A 77 -2.48 -17.07 8.57
C ALA A 77 -1.38 -16.55 7.66
N TYR A 78 -1.29 -15.23 7.53
CA TYR A 78 -0.25 -14.65 6.71
C TYR A 78 1.14 -14.92 7.28
N LYS A 79 1.29 -14.74 8.58
CA LYS A 79 2.56 -14.98 9.23
C LYS A 79 2.98 -16.44 9.11
N ALA A 80 2.04 -17.34 9.27
CA ALA A 80 2.32 -18.76 9.14
C ALA A 80 2.79 -19.09 7.72
N SER A 81 2.14 -18.48 6.74
CA SER A 81 2.50 -18.68 5.35
C SER A 81 3.93 -18.21 5.07
N GLN A 82 4.26 -17.04 5.58
CA GLN A 82 5.60 -16.50 5.37
C GLN A 82 6.66 -17.32 6.09
N LYS A 83 6.33 -17.77 7.27
CA LYS A 83 7.26 -18.58 8.04
C LYS A 83 7.58 -19.88 7.30
N VAL A 84 6.56 -20.51 6.73
CA VAL A 84 6.77 -21.72 5.97
C VAL A 84 7.66 -21.45 4.77
N GLU A 85 7.42 -20.38 4.07
CA GLU A 85 8.24 -20.00 2.94
C GLU A 85 9.67 -19.77 3.33
N GLU A 86 9.88 -19.13 4.47
CA GLU A 86 11.22 -18.87 4.95
C GLU A 86 11.94 -20.18 5.27
N ASP A 87 11.23 -21.11 5.89
CA ASP A 87 11.79 -22.40 6.20
C ASP A 87 12.20 -23.11 4.92
N ASP A 88 11.36 -23.05 3.93
CA ASP A 88 11.68 -23.67 2.65
C ASP A 88 12.93 -23.05 2.04
N SER A 89 13.01 -21.74 2.11
CA SER A 89 14.15 -21.03 1.56
C SER A 89 15.43 -21.44 2.26
N VAL A 90 15.36 -21.52 3.58
CA VAL A 90 16.53 -21.90 4.36
C VAL A 90 16.95 -23.32 4.02
N SER A 91 15.99 -24.21 3.94
CA SER A 91 16.29 -25.59 3.58
C SER A 91 16.94 -25.67 2.23
N THR A 92 16.43 -24.92 1.29
CA THR A 92 17.00 -24.92 -0.05
C THR A 92 18.42 -24.42 -0.04
N ALA A 93 18.66 -23.36 0.71
CA ALA A 93 19.99 -22.81 0.80
C ALA A 93 20.96 -23.84 1.40
N ASP A 94 20.51 -24.51 2.42
CA ASP A 94 21.33 -25.54 3.05
C ASP A 94 21.68 -26.63 2.06
N ILE A 95 20.71 -27.04 1.27
CA ILE A 95 20.92 -28.10 0.31
C ILE A 95 21.95 -27.69 -0.74
N VAL A 96 21.88 -26.45 -1.17
CA VAL A 96 22.75 -25.95 -2.21
C VAL A 96 24.20 -26.02 -1.76
N GLU A 97 24.42 -25.78 -0.50
CA GLU A 97 25.75 -25.82 0.02
C GLU A 97 26.30 -27.22 -0.05
#